data_87a898a2458a24cc15b7e5e61a85544c
#
_entry.id   87a898a2458a24cc15b7e5e61a85544c
#
_cell.length_a   1.000
_cell.length_b   1.000
_cell.length_c   1.000
_cell.angle_alpha   90.00
_cell.angle_beta   90.00
_cell.angle_gamma   90.00
#
_symmetry.space_group_name_H-M   'P 1'
#
loop_
_entity.id
_entity.type
_entity.pdbx_description
1 polymer ?
#
loop_
_entity_poly.entity_id
_entity_poly.type
_entity_poly.pdbx_seq_one_letter_code
_entity_poly.pdbx_strand_id
1 'polypeptide(L)'
;MNLKIQNVSLSIKGRYIVKDVSITVNPGEVVGLMGPNGAGKTTTFNLAVGNMKPDKGYVLMNGKNITNFPLPIRSRLGLGYLTQEASIFRDLTVKDNIDLALQNSSYSQAAIRNRREQLINEFNLNNFVDNYGYQLSGGERRRCEIARALTVGRKGPKYLLLDEPFAGIDPLAVNDLKKLILKLSGDGVGILITDHNVRETLLITNKSYVLSEGKI
;
A
#
# COMPACT_ATOMS: atom_id res chain seq x y z
N MET A 1 -12.03 13.61 6.74
CA MET A 1 -11.95 12.26 6.12
C MET A 1 -10.60 11.68 6.49
N ASN A 2 -10.49 10.40 6.87
CA ASN A 2 -9.21 9.74 7.19
C ASN A 2 -9.37 8.20 7.16
N LEU A 3 -8.23 7.51 7.14
CA LEU A 3 -8.12 6.11 7.48
C LEU A 3 -7.69 6.03 8.94
N LYS A 4 -8.47 5.33 9.77
CA LYS A 4 -8.16 5.14 11.19
C LYS A 4 -8.11 3.66 11.52
N ILE A 5 -7.05 3.25 12.16
CA ILE A 5 -6.95 2.04 12.96
C ILE A 5 -7.18 2.51 14.39
N GLN A 6 -8.21 2.02 15.07
CA GLN A 6 -8.63 2.56 16.36
C GLN A 6 -8.69 1.45 17.42
N ASN A 7 -7.78 1.54 18.41
CA ASN A 7 -7.66 0.65 19.56
C ASN A 7 -7.66 -0.84 19.17
N VAL A 8 -7.01 -1.17 18.02
CA VAL A 8 -7.02 -2.55 17.56
C VAL A 8 -6.12 -3.43 18.40
N SER A 9 -6.61 -4.64 18.71
CA SER A 9 -5.83 -5.67 19.37
C SER A 9 -6.03 -6.99 18.63
N LEU A 10 -4.97 -7.78 18.53
CA LEU A 10 -5.00 -9.15 18.01
C LEU A 10 -4.09 -10.04 18.84
N SER A 11 -4.62 -11.17 19.26
CA SER A 11 -3.86 -12.21 19.97
C SER A 11 -3.81 -13.50 19.13
N ILE A 12 -2.67 -14.17 19.16
CA ILE A 12 -2.48 -15.48 18.53
C ILE A 12 -1.96 -16.43 19.62
N LYS A 13 -2.66 -17.55 19.84
CA LYS A 13 -2.31 -18.54 20.87
C LYS A 13 -2.10 -17.90 22.25
N GLY A 14 -2.98 -16.97 22.64
CA GLY A 14 -2.95 -16.30 23.94
C GLY A 14 -1.91 -15.18 24.10
N ARG A 15 -1.06 -14.93 23.09
CA ARG A 15 -0.09 -13.83 23.08
C ARG A 15 -0.58 -12.69 22.21
N TYR A 16 -0.57 -11.47 22.73
CA TYR A 16 -0.84 -10.29 21.93
C TYR A 16 0.29 -10.05 20.92
N ILE A 17 -0.08 -9.95 19.64
CA ILE A 17 0.82 -9.51 18.55
C ILE A 17 0.66 -8.00 18.36
N VAL A 18 -0.57 -7.50 18.51
CA VAL A 18 -0.92 -6.07 18.48
C VAL A 18 -1.84 -5.82 19.67
N LYS A 19 -1.59 -4.77 20.45
CA LYS A 19 -2.33 -4.44 21.66
C LYS A 19 -2.63 -2.95 21.71
N ASP A 20 -3.91 -2.60 21.59
CA ASP A 20 -4.43 -1.23 21.71
C ASP A 20 -3.74 -0.22 20.76
N VAL A 21 -3.51 -0.63 19.52
CA VAL A 21 -2.84 0.20 18.52
C VAL A 21 -3.84 1.15 17.87
N SER A 22 -3.47 2.44 17.83
CA SER A 22 -4.24 3.48 17.15
C SER A 22 -3.35 4.27 16.21
N ILE A 23 -3.73 4.32 14.91
CA ILE A 23 -3.03 5.03 13.84
C ILE A 23 -4.06 5.82 13.05
N THR A 24 -3.72 7.04 12.67
CA THR A 24 -4.55 7.87 11.79
C THR A 24 -3.73 8.32 10.59
N VAL A 25 -4.28 8.17 9.39
CA VAL A 25 -3.73 8.67 8.12
C VAL A 25 -4.74 9.61 7.50
N ASN A 26 -4.36 10.86 7.30
CA ASN A 26 -5.19 11.84 6.62
C ASN A 26 -4.94 11.83 5.10
N PRO A 27 -5.89 12.29 4.26
CA PRO A 27 -5.63 12.52 2.85
C PRO A 27 -4.43 13.47 2.66
N GLY A 28 -3.53 13.12 1.74
CA GLY A 28 -2.33 13.92 1.49
C GLY A 28 -1.23 13.82 2.56
N GLU A 29 -1.35 12.89 3.49
CA GLU A 29 -0.36 12.66 4.55
C GLU A 29 0.40 11.37 4.31
N VAL A 30 1.73 11.39 4.47
CA VAL A 30 2.56 10.19 4.55
C VAL A 30 2.87 9.88 6.01
N VAL A 31 2.39 8.74 6.48
CA VAL A 31 2.53 8.29 7.87
C VAL A 31 3.46 7.08 7.92
N GLY A 32 4.52 7.15 8.71
CA GLY A 32 5.43 6.04 8.96
C GLY A 32 4.96 5.14 10.11
N LEU A 33 5.10 3.81 9.95
CA LEU A 33 5.00 2.86 11.04
C LEU A 33 6.35 2.17 11.23
N MET A 34 7.09 2.60 12.23
CA MET A 34 8.45 2.14 12.52
C MET A 34 8.45 1.12 13.65
N GLY A 35 9.52 0.37 13.78
CA GLY A 35 9.72 -0.57 14.88
C GLY A 35 10.59 -1.75 14.48
N PRO A 36 11.12 -2.51 15.45
CA PRO A 36 11.96 -3.67 15.20
C PRO A 36 11.20 -4.81 14.51
N ASN A 37 11.95 -5.83 14.06
CA ASN A 37 11.35 -7.05 13.54
C ASN A 37 10.52 -7.74 14.63
N GLY A 38 9.35 -8.26 14.25
CA GLY A 38 8.44 -8.87 15.22
C GLY A 38 7.62 -7.89 16.07
N ALA A 39 7.77 -6.57 15.90
CA ALA A 39 6.99 -5.58 16.64
C ALA A 39 5.49 -5.59 16.34
N GLY A 40 5.04 -6.23 15.24
CA GLY A 40 3.64 -6.29 14.83
C GLY A 40 3.27 -5.39 13.66
N LYS A 41 4.25 -4.80 12.94
CA LYS A 41 4.02 -3.89 11.80
C LYS A 41 3.18 -4.55 10.69
N THR A 42 3.63 -5.66 10.14
CA THR A 42 2.92 -6.40 9.08
C THR A 42 1.54 -6.89 9.56
N THR A 43 1.42 -7.29 10.84
CA THR A 43 0.12 -7.64 11.43
C THR A 43 -0.82 -6.43 11.45
N THR A 44 -0.33 -5.25 11.84
CA THR A 44 -1.10 -4.01 11.81
C THR A 44 -1.56 -3.67 10.39
N PHE A 45 -0.70 -3.84 9.38
CA PHE A 45 -1.06 -3.70 7.97
C PHE A 45 -2.15 -4.70 7.56
N ASN A 46 -2.00 -5.98 7.91
CA ASN A 46 -3.00 -7.02 7.61
C ASN A 46 -4.36 -6.74 8.25
N LEU A 47 -4.39 -6.16 9.45
CA LEU A 47 -5.62 -5.66 10.06
C LEU A 47 -6.22 -4.48 9.28
N ALA A 48 -5.38 -3.53 8.86
CA ALA A 48 -5.81 -2.35 8.11
C ALA A 48 -6.35 -2.70 6.71
N VAL A 49 -5.79 -3.70 6.03
CA VAL A 49 -6.23 -4.11 4.69
C VAL A 49 -7.35 -5.15 4.70
N GLY A 50 -7.60 -5.82 5.84
CA GLY A 50 -8.68 -6.80 5.99
C GLY A 50 -8.30 -8.24 5.65
N ASN A 51 -7.00 -8.54 5.60
CA ASN A 51 -6.49 -9.91 5.54
C ASN A 51 -6.62 -10.63 6.90
N MET A 52 -6.63 -9.85 7.99
CA MET A 52 -6.85 -10.33 9.35
C MET A 52 -7.94 -9.49 10.00
N LYS A 53 -8.68 -10.09 10.97
CA LYS A 53 -9.70 -9.42 11.75
C LYS A 53 -9.17 -9.17 13.16
N PRO A 54 -9.30 -7.96 13.73
CA PRO A 54 -8.90 -7.70 15.11
C PRO A 54 -9.86 -8.39 16.10
N ASP A 55 -9.33 -8.77 17.27
CA ASP A 55 -10.16 -9.24 18.41
C ASP A 55 -10.93 -8.08 19.03
N LYS A 56 -10.31 -6.87 19.04
CA LYS A 56 -10.88 -5.63 19.57
C LYS A 56 -10.52 -4.45 18.68
N GLY A 57 -11.30 -3.38 18.78
CA GLY A 57 -11.08 -2.15 18.05
C GLY A 57 -11.67 -2.17 16.65
N TYR A 58 -11.41 -1.12 15.89
CA TYR A 58 -12.07 -0.86 14.61
C TYR A 58 -11.09 -0.33 13.56
N VAL A 59 -11.39 -0.62 12.29
CA VAL A 59 -10.79 0.06 11.14
C VAL A 59 -11.87 0.91 10.48
N LEU A 60 -11.62 2.22 10.39
CA LEU A 60 -12.56 3.19 9.84
C LEU A 60 -11.95 3.84 8.60
N MET A 61 -12.71 3.98 7.54
CA MET A 61 -12.32 4.70 6.33
C MET A 61 -13.36 5.77 6.03
N ASN A 62 -12.95 7.03 6.13
CA ASN A 62 -13.83 8.18 5.94
C ASN A 62 -15.10 8.14 6.81
N GLY A 63 -14.95 7.70 8.07
CA GLY A 63 -16.06 7.56 9.03
C GLY A 63 -16.83 6.24 8.92
N LYS A 64 -16.65 5.47 7.82
CA LYS A 64 -17.31 4.17 7.65
C LYS A 64 -16.50 3.08 8.33
N ASN A 65 -17.15 2.26 9.17
CA ASN A 65 -16.53 1.08 9.76
C ASN A 65 -16.36 -0.01 8.68
N ILE A 66 -15.11 -0.37 8.41
CA ILE A 66 -14.72 -1.39 7.43
C ILE A 66 -14.08 -2.62 8.08
N THR A 67 -14.12 -2.73 9.38
CA THR A 67 -13.44 -3.78 10.15
C THR A 67 -13.75 -5.19 9.63
N ASN A 68 -15.00 -5.46 9.29
CA ASN A 68 -15.45 -6.76 8.80
C ASN A 68 -15.39 -6.90 7.26
N PHE A 69 -14.88 -5.89 6.54
CA PHE A 69 -14.78 -5.95 5.09
C PHE A 69 -13.46 -6.62 4.69
N PRO A 70 -13.50 -7.65 3.83
CA PRO A 70 -12.30 -8.26 3.28
C PRO A 70 -11.60 -7.31 2.29
N LEU A 71 -10.34 -7.57 1.99
CA LEU A 71 -9.50 -6.77 1.09
C LEU A 71 -10.20 -6.38 -0.22
N PRO A 72 -10.88 -7.27 -0.98
CA PRO A 72 -11.52 -6.86 -2.24
C PRO A 72 -12.58 -5.76 -2.08
N ILE A 73 -13.31 -5.75 -0.97
CA ILE A 73 -14.29 -4.70 -0.70
C ILE A 73 -13.58 -3.40 -0.31
N ARG A 74 -12.53 -3.45 0.51
CA ARG A 74 -11.73 -2.26 0.87
C ARG A 74 -11.05 -1.66 -0.36
N SER A 75 -10.56 -2.49 -1.28
CA SER A 75 -9.98 -2.04 -2.56
C SER A 75 -11.00 -1.27 -3.40
N ARG A 76 -12.23 -1.75 -3.52
CA ARG A 76 -13.31 -1.02 -4.23
C ARG A 76 -13.65 0.32 -3.58
N LEU A 77 -13.43 0.49 -2.28
CA LEU A 77 -13.58 1.75 -1.57
C LEU A 77 -12.41 2.72 -1.78
N GLY A 78 -11.30 2.25 -2.39
CA GLY A 78 -10.11 3.03 -2.70
C GLY A 78 -8.94 2.82 -1.73
N LEU A 79 -8.83 1.64 -1.09
CA LEU A 79 -7.67 1.25 -0.29
C LEU A 79 -6.73 0.40 -1.14
N GLY A 80 -5.58 0.95 -1.52
CA GLY A 80 -4.50 0.23 -2.20
C GLY A 80 -3.55 -0.42 -1.21
N TYR A 81 -2.95 -1.55 -1.59
CA TYR A 81 -1.99 -2.25 -0.76
C TYR A 81 -0.84 -2.83 -1.59
N LEU A 82 0.37 -2.48 -1.19
CA LEU A 82 1.60 -3.09 -1.67
C LEU A 82 2.13 -4.03 -0.59
N THR A 83 2.22 -5.31 -0.89
CA THR A 83 2.74 -6.34 0.02
C THR A 83 4.26 -6.30 0.11
N GLN A 84 4.80 -6.79 1.23
CA GLN A 84 6.24 -6.98 1.41
C GLN A 84 6.80 -7.96 0.37
N GLU A 85 6.12 -9.09 0.17
CA GLU A 85 6.50 -10.07 -0.84
C GLU A 85 6.17 -9.58 -2.25
N ALA A 86 6.99 -10.00 -3.22
CA ALA A 86 6.77 -9.70 -4.62
C ALA A 86 5.41 -10.24 -5.09
N SER A 87 4.56 -9.35 -5.56
CA SER A 87 3.19 -9.67 -5.98
C SER A 87 2.98 -9.66 -7.49
N ILE A 88 4.04 -9.38 -8.27
CA ILE A 88 3.95 -9.35 -9.72
C ILE A 88 3.60 -10.73 -10.30
N PHE A 89 2.72 -10.77 -11.27
CA PHE A 89 2.48 -11.99 -12.07
C PHE A 89 3.63 -12.12 -13.07
N ARG A 90 4.52 -13.09 -12.80
CA ARG A 90 5.81 -13.25 -13.49
C ARG A 90 5.65 -13.55 -14.98
N ASP A 91 4.64 -14.33 -15.33
CA ASP A 91 4.34 -14.79 -16.69
C ASP A 91 3.36 -13.89 -17.45
N LEU A 92 3.06 -12.72 -16.91
CA LEU A 92 2.29 -11.67 -17.56
C LEU A 92 3.21 -10.49 -17.90
N THR A 93 2.90 -9.77 -18.99
CA THR A 93 3.59 -8.52 -19.31
C THR A 93 3.24 -7.43 -18.30
N VAL A 94 4.00 -6.32 -18.27
CA VAL A 94 3.67 -5.14 -17.46
C VAL A 94 2.26 -4.66 -17.77
N LYS A 95 1.91 -4.56 -19.04
CA LYS A 95 0.58 -4.19 -19.51
C LYS A 95 -0.49 -5.12 -18.95
N ASP A 96 -0.29 -6.45 -19.08
CA ASP A 96 -1.28 -7.44 -18.63
C ASP A 96 -1.41 -7.46 -17.11
N ASN A 97 -0.31 -7.23 -16.38
CA ASN A 97 -0.31 -7.07 -14.93
C ASN A 97 -1.23 -5.92 -14.48
N ILE A 98 -1.15 -4.77 -15.16
CA ILE A 98 -1.98 -3.60 -14.85
C ILE A 98 -3.42 -3.83 -15.31
N ASP A 99 -3.64 -4.38 -16.51
CA ASP A 99 -4.96 -4.65 -17.06
C ASP A 99 -5.75 -5.63 -16.20
N LEU A 100 -5.13 -6.71 -15.73
CA LEU A 100 -5.77 -7.68 -14.85
C LEU A 100 -6.26 -7.03 -13.54
N ALA A 101 -5.48 -6.10 -12.99
CA ALA A 101 -5.88 -5.36 -11.79
C ALA A 101 -7.03 -4.39 -12.09
N LEU A 102 -7.02 -3.72 -13.26
CA LEU A 102 -8.07 -2.81 -13.69
C LEU A 102 -9.39 -3.52 -14.06
N GLN A 103 -9.34 -4.75 -14.57
CA GLN A 103 -10.55 -5.54 -14.87
C GLN A 103 -11.42 -5.81 -13.65
N ASN A 104 -10.81 -5.90 -12.45
CA ASN A 104 -11.53 -6.03 -11.19
C ASN A 104 -12.09 -4.71 -10.67
N SER A 105 -11.82 -3.60 -11.36
CA SER A 105 -12.35 -2.28 -11.05
C SER A 105 -13.72 -2.07 -11.72
N SER A 106 -14.46 -1.07 -11.26
CA SER A 106 -15.77 -0.71 -11.85
C SER A 106 -15.63 0.27 -13.04
N TYR A 107 -14.51 0.23 -13.77
CA TYR A 107 -14.27 1.09 -14.93
C TYR A 107 -14.89 0.52 -16.21
N SER A 108 -15.31 1.41 -17.14
CA SER A 108 -15.62 1.01 -18.52
C SER A 108 -14.34 0.60 -19.27
N GLN A 109 -14.47 -0.14 -20.37
CA GLN A 109 -13.33 -0.56 -21.19
C GLN A 109 -12.47 0.61 -21.70
N ALA A 110 -13.11 1.73 -22.08
CA ALA A 110 -12.40 2.94 -22.47
C ALA A 110 -11.63 3.57 -21.30
N ALA A 111 -12.25 3.61 -20.09
CA ALA A 111 -11.61 4.12 -18.88
C ALA A 111 -10.45 3.22 -18.42
N ILE A 112 -10.54 1.91 -18.61
CA ILE A 112 -9.44 0.97 -18.32
C ILE A 112 -8.22 1.32 -19.18
N ARG A 113 -8.40 1.49 -20.50
CA ARG A 113 -7.29 1.85 -21.41
C ARG A 113 -6.62 3.16 -20.99
N ASN A 114 -7.41 4.20 -20.79
CA ASN A 114 -6.86 5.51 -20.38
C ASN A 114 -6.13 5.42 -19.02
N ARG A 115 -6.69 4.70 -18.05
CA ARG A 115 -6.07 4.54 -16.74
C ARG A 115 -4.78 3.74 -16.79
N ARG A 116 -4.73 2.69 -17.61
CA ARG A 116 -3.50 1.93 -17.85
C ARG A 116 -2.39 2.82 -18.42
N GLU A 117 -2.69 3.58 -19.48
CA GLU A 117 -1.72 4.48 -20.10
C GLU A 117 -1.21 5.54 -19.12
N GLN A 118 -2.10 6.11 -18.31
CA GLN A 118 -1.72 7.03 -17.25
C GLN A 118 -0.75 6.37 -16.25
N LEU A 119 -1.05 5.18 -15.76
CA LEU A 119 -0.20 4.45 -14.81
C LEU A 119 1.15 4.10 -15.42
N ILE A 120 1.18 3.61 -16.67
CA ILE A 120 2.42 3.28 -17.39
C ILE A 120 3.32 4.52 -17.50
N ASN A 121 2.76 5.67 -17.90
CA ASN A 121 3.50 6.93 -18.00
C ASN A 121 3.97 7.44 -16.63
N GLU A 122 3.08 7.47 -15.64
CA GLU A 122 3.36 7.98 -14.30
C GLU A 122 4.46 7.20 -13.58
N PHE A 123 4.52 5.88 -13.84
CA PHE A 123 5.51 4.99 -13.24
C PHE A 123 6.74 4.73 -14.11
N ASN A 124 6.90 5.48 -15.22
CA ASN A 124 8.02 5.34 -16.18
C ASN A 124 8.21 3.87 -16.64
N LEU A 125 7.09 3.22 -17.00
CA LEU A 125 7.06 1.83 -17.44
C LEU A 125 6.96 1.69 -18.97
N ASN A 126 7.00 2.79 -19.74
CA ASN A 126 6.78 2.79 -21.19
C ASN A 126 7.73 1.85 -21.94
N ASN A 127 9.00 1.82 -21.54
CA ASN A 127 10.03 0.99 -22.19
C ASN A 127 9.91 -0.50 -21.82
N PHE A 128 9.04 -0.84 -20.90
CA PHE A 128 8.90 -2.20 -20.33
C PHE A 128 7.49 -2.77 -20.51
N VAL A 129 6.63 -2.11 -21.28
CA VAL A 129 5.20 -2.43 -21.41
C VAL A 129 4.98 -3.90 -21.80
N ASP A 130 5.77 -4.40 -22.74
CA ASP A 130 5.68 -5.75 -23.27
C ASP A 130 6.63 -6.74 -22.59
N ASN A 131 7.44 -6.28 -21.60
CA ASN A 131 8.31 -7.16 -20.84
C ASN A 131 7.48 -7.96 -19.84
N TYR A 132 7.82 -9.25 -19.71
CA TYR A 132 7.24 -10.12 -18.69
C TYR A 132 7.76 -9.77 -17.30
N GLY A 133 6.96 -10.05 -16.27
CA GLY A 133 7.32 -9.76 -14.88
C GLY A 133 8.67 -10.33 -14.43
N TYR A 134 9.07 -11.50 -14.96
CA TYR A 134 10.37 -12.12 -14.66
C TYR A 134 11.56 -11.42 -15.31
N GLN A 135 11.35 -10.56 -16.30
CA GLN A 135 12.39 -9.82 -17.02
C GLN A 135 12.72 -8.47 -16.34
N LEU A 136 11.89 -8.04 -15.39
CA LEU A 136 12.03 -6.73 -14.76
C LEU A 136 13.13 -6.74 -13.69
N SER A 137 13.90 -5.67 -13.63
CA SER A 137 14.75 -5.36 -12.48
C SER A 137 13.91 -5.17 -11.20
N GLY A 138 14.55 -5.18 -10.03
CA GLY A 138 13.86 -4.95 -8.76
C GLY A 138 13.07 -3.65 -8.72
N GLY A 139 13.66 -2.55 -9.21
CA GLY A 139 13.02 -1.23 -9.25
C GLY A 139 11.86 -1.16 -10.24
N GLU A 140 11.99 -1.71 -11.45
CA GLU A 140 10.91 -1.77 -12.45
C GLU A 140 9.74 -2.61 -11.95
N ARG A 141 10.05 -3.77 -11.37
CA ARG A 141 9.06 -4.63 -10.75
C ARG A 141 8.29 -3.89 -9.66
N ARG A 142 8.99 -3.19 -8.75
CA ARG A 142 8.35 -2.46 -7.65
C ARG A 142 7.46 -1.33 -8.15
N ARG A 143 7.88 -0.60 -9.19
CA ARG A 143 7.03 0.40 -9.86
C ARG A 143 5.77 -0.20 -10.45
N CYS A 144 5.87 -1.36 -11.11
CA CYS A 144 4.71 -2.07 -11.65
C CYS A 144 3.75 -2.54 -10.55
N GLU A 145 4.25 -3.07 -9.44
CA GLU A 145 3.45 -3.50 -8.29
C GLU A 145 2.70 -2.33 -7.64
N ILE A 146 3.35 -1.16 -7.50
CA ILE A 146 2.69 0.03 -6.98
C ILE A 146 1.65 0.56 -7.98
N ALA A 147 1.96 0.59 -9.28
CA ALA A 147 0.99 0.95 -10.31
C ALA A 147 -0.27 0.07 -10.21
N ARG A 148 -0.12 -1.24 -9.98
CA ARG A 148 -1.23 -2.15 -9.72
C ARG A 148 -2.00 -1.80 -8.44
N ALA A 149 -1.30 -1.45 -7.35
CA ALA A 149 -1.96 -1.05 -6.11
C ALA A 149 -2.79 0.24 -6.25
N LEU A 150 -2.51 1.06 -7.28
CA LEU A 150 -3.23 2.28 -7.59
C LEU A 150 -4.45 2.09 -8.52
N THR A 151 -4.72 0.86 -8.96
CA THR A 151 -5.91 0.56 -9.80
C THR A 151 -7.21 0.54 -9.00
N VAL A 152 -7.14 0.70 -7.68
CA VAL A 152 -8.26 0.58 -6.75
C VAL A 152 -9.19 1.80 -6.76
N GLY A 153 -10.46 1.56 -6.37
CA GLY A 153 -11.47 2.62 -6.29
C GLY A 153 -11.97 3.11 -7.66
N ARG A 154 -13.15 3.74 -7.68
CA ARG A 154 -13.75 4.28 -8.92
C ARG A 154 -13.06 5.53 -9.48
N LYS A 155 -12.34 6.25 -8.63
CA LYS A 155 -11.65 7.52 -8.97
C LYS A 155 -10.17 7.48 -8.58
N GLY A 156 -9.59 6.28 -8.48
CA GLY A 156 -8.25 6.06 -7.97
C GLY A 156 -8.21 5.82 -6.45
N PRO A 157 -7.02 5.59 -5.89
CA PRO A 157 -6.83 5.32 -4.48
C PRO A 157 -7.13 6.56 -3.64
N LYS A 158 -7.72 6.34 -2.46
CA LYS A 158 -7.84 7.35 -1.40
C LYS A 158 -6.74 7.17 -0.37
N TYR A 159 -6.39 5.91 -0.13
CA TYR A 159 -5.31 5.53 0.79
C TYR A 159 -4.48 4.42 0.16
N LEU A 160 -3.18 4.44 0.44
CA LEU A 160 -2.22 3.47 -0.02
C LEU A 160 -1.38 2.97 1.17
N LEU A 161 -1.35 1.67 1.36
CA LEU A 161 -0.52 1.02 2.36
C LEU A 161 0.68 0.40 1.65
N LEU A 162 1.90 0.77 2.08
CA LEU A 162 3.16 0.32 1.49
C LEU A 162 3.97 -0.46 2.54
N ASP A 163 4.00 -1.78 2.39
CA ASP A 163 4.76 -2.67 3.28
C ASP A 163 6.13 -2.94 2.65
N GLU A 164 7.16 -2.30 3.21
CA GLU A 164 8.57 -2.35 2.78
C GLU A 164 8.78 -2.04 1.28
N PRO A 165 8.35 -0.86 0.80
CA PRO A 165 8.47 -0.53 -0.62
C PRO A 165 9.91 -0.40 -1.11
N PHE A 166 10.88 -0.14 -0.24
CA PHE A 166 12.29 0.06 -0.59
C PHE A 166 13.13 -1.22 -0.49
N ALA A 167 12.53 -2.34 -0.05
CA ALA A 167 13.25 -3.58 0.13
C ALA A 167 13.74 -4.17 -1.21
N GLY A 168 15.03 -4.50 -1.28
CA GLY A 168 15.62 -5.22 -2.41
C GLY A 168 15.74 -4.42 -3.72
N ILE A 169 15.72 -3.09 -3.65
CA ILE A 169 15.94 -2.21 -4.79
C ILE A 169 17.18 -1.33 -4.59
N ASP A 170 17.76 -0.87 -5.68
CA ASP A 170 18.96 -0.03 -5.67
C ASP A 170 18.67 1.41 -5.20
N PRO A 171 19.70 2.17 -4.74
CA PRO A 171 19.50 3.50 -4.18
C PRO A 171 18.90 4.52 -5.16
N LEU A 172 19.14 4.39 -6.47
CA LEU A 172 18.55 5.29 -7.48
C LEU A 172 17.06 5.05 -7.57
N ALA A 173 16.66 3.77 -7.66
CA ALA A 173 15.25 3.37 -7.67
C ALA A 173 14.52 3.77 -6.37
N VAL A 174 15.19 3.73 -5.20
CA VAL A 174 14.64 4.25 -3.92
C VAL A 174 14.33 5.75 -4.04
N ASN A 175 15.25 6.55 -4.60
CA ASN A 175 15.02 7.99 -4.76
C ASN A 175 13.85 8.31 -5.70
N ASP A 176 13.72 7.58 -6.80
CA ASP A 176 12.60 7.76 -7.73
C ASP A 176 11.27 7.35 -7.07
N LEU A 177 11.30 6.28 -6.29
CA LEU A 177 10.10 5.81 -5.58
C LEU A 177 9.66 6.80 -4.49
N LYS A 178 10.60 7.44 -3.78
CA LYS A 178 10.30 8.52 -2.82
C LYS A 178 9.59 9.70 -3.50
N LYS A 179 10.12 10.15 -4.65
CA LYS A 179 9.48 11.24 -5.43
C LYS A 179 8.04 10.88 -5.81
N LEU A 180 7.83 9.63 -6.24
CA LEU A 180 6.53 9.13 -6.61
C LEU A 180 5.56 9.09 -5.42
N ILE A 181 6.00 8.60 -4.25
CA ILE A 181 5.20 8.58 -3.01
C ILE A 181 4.82 10.01 -2.61
N LEU A 182 5.75 10.96 -2.65
CA LEU A 182 5.49 12.37 -2.34
C LEU A 182 4.51 13.00 -3.34
N LYS A 183 4.63 12.68 -4.64
CA LYS A 183 3.68 13.12 -5.65
C LYS A 183 2.27 12.60 -5.36
N LEU A 184 2.12 11.30 -5.10
CA LEU A 184 0.82 10.70 -4.77
C LEU A 184 0.19 11.33 -3.52
N SER A 185 1.01 11.61 -2.51
CA SER A 185 0.57 12.35 -1.32
C SER A 185 0.12 13.76 -1.68
N GLY A 186 0.88 14.50 -2.50
CA GLY A 186 0.51 15.82 -3.02
C GLY A 186 -0.81 15.81 -3.81
N ASP A 187 -1.12 14.71 -4.50
CA ASP A 187 -2.38 14.47 -5.21
C ASP A 187 -3.54 14.08 -4.28
N GLY A 188 -3.32 14.10 -2.96
CA GLY A 188 -4.34 13.88 -1.93
C GLY A 188 -4.48 12.43 -1.45
N VAL A 189 -3.61 11.52 -1.87
CA VAL A 189 -3.61 10.13 -1.37
C VAL A 189 -3.01 10.07 0.03
N GLY A 190 -3.73 9.54 1.02
CA GLY A 190 -3.17 9.25 2.34
C GLY A 190 -2.32 7.97 2.30
N ILE A 191 -1.10 8.01 2.80
CA ILE A 191 -0.15 6.89 2.68
C ILE A 191 0.29 6.42 4.06
N LEU A 192 0.20 5.11 4.31
CA LEU A 192 0.84 4.45 5.46
C LEU A 192 1.99 3.61 4.94
N ILE A 193 3.20 3.85 5.45
CA ILE A 193 4.41 3.19 5.00
C ILE A 193 5.17 2.56 6.18
N THR A 194 5.71 1.37 5.98
CA THR A 194 6.75 0.78 6.83
C THR A 194 7.92 0.33 5.98
N ASP A 195 9.14 0.46 6.50
CA ASP A 195 10.34 -0.03 5.82
C ASP A 195 11.46 -0.25 6.85
N HIS A 196 12.39 -1.14 6.52
CA HIS A 196 13.61 -1.33 7.30
C HIS A 196 14.60 -0.17 7.11
N ASN A 197 14.52 0.52 5.99
CA ASN A 197 15.30 1.73 5.74
C ASN A 197 14.64 2.94 6.40
N VAL A 198 14.76 2.98 7.73
CA VAL A 198 14.14 4.02 8.58
C VAL A 198 14.54 5.42 8.11
N ARG A 199 15.83 5.63 7.73
CA ARG A 199 16.33 6.93 7.29
C ARG A 199 15.59 7.43 6.05
N GLU A 200 15.49 6.60 5.01
CA GLU A 200 14.83 6.96 3.76
C GLU A 200 13.32 7.19 3.94
N THR A 201 12.71 6.41 4.85
CA THR A 201 11.29 6.55 5.15
C THR A 201 11.00 7.84 5.90
N LEU A 202 11.82 8.21 6.91
CA LEU A 202 11.65 9.45 7.66
C LEU A 202 11.79 10.70 6.80
N LEU A 203 12.57 10.65 5.71
CA LEU A 203 12.72 11.79 4.77
C LEU A 203 11.42 12.15 4.04
N ILE A 204 10.46 11.23 3.95
CA ILE A 204 9.20 11.43 3.20
C ILE A 204 7.96 11.43 4.10
N THR A 205 8.09 11.12 5.39
CA THR A 205 6.94 11.05 6.31
C THR A 205 6.66 12.40 6.97
N ASN A 206 5.39 12.76 7.06
CA ASN A 206 4.92 13.92 7.85
C ASN A 206 4.87 13.59 9.34
N LYS A 207 4.60 12.32 9.66
CA LYS A 207 4.43 11.81 11.01
C LYS A 207 4.82 10.34 11.03
N SER A 208 5.34 9.87 12.17
CA SER A 208 5.66 8.46 12.36
C SER A 208 5.18 7.96 13.73
N TYR A 209 4.70 6.72 13.73
CA TYR A 209 4.40 5.96 14.93
C TYR A 209 5.51 4.92 15.13
N VAL A 210 5.93 4.74 16.37
CA VAL A 210 6.90 3.71 16.73
C VAL A 210 6.16 2.57 17.43
N LEU A 211 6.22 1.39 16.85
CA LEU A 211 5.62 0.18 17.37
C LEU A 211 6.70 -0.67 18.04
N SER A 212 6.49 -1.03 19.29
CA SER A 212 7.35 -1.93 20.05
C SER A 212 6.49 -2.90 20.85
N GLU A 213 6.81 -4.18 20.77
CA GLU A 213 6.07 -5.25 21.49
C GLU A 213 4.54 -5.16 21.31
N GLY A 214 4.10 -4.85 20.10
CA GLY A 214 2.69 -4.74 19.74
C GLY A 214 1.99 -3.47 20.21
N LYS A 215 2.68 -2.46 20.70
CA LYS A 215 2.13 -1.17 21.18
C LYS A 215 2.80 0.01 20.51
N ILE A 216 2.06 1.11 20.36
CA ILE A 216 2.63 2.40 19.99
C ILE A 216 3.32 3.01 21.21
#